data_654c44e6c594bed68ec0e6e62c680e86
#
_entry.id   654c44e6c594bed68ec0e6e62c680e86
#
_cell.length_a   1.000
_cell.length_b   1.000
_cell.length_c   1.000
_cell.angle_alpha   90.00
_cell.angle_beta   90.00
_cell.angle_gamma   90.00
#
_symmetry.space_group_name_H-M   'P 1'
#
loop_
_entity.id
_entity.type
_entity.pdbx_description
1 polymer ?
#
loop_
_entity_poly.entity_id
_entity_poly.type
_entity_poly.pdbx_seq_one_letter_code
_entity_poly.pdbx_strand_id
1 'polypeptide(L)'
;TREAGVRSLERLVGAVCRKVVKERIHSTKLVTITKKNITDYLGRRRFKPETINAKDEVGICRGLAWTSVGGCTLSVEVNILKGKGNFKITGNVGKVMEESYNAALSYIRANAEELGVDIDFEHTDVHIHIPEGATPKDGPSAGITMATAMVSAMKKVPVRSDIAMTGEISIRGKVM
;
A
#
# COMPACT_ATOMS: atom_id res chain seq x y z
N THR A 1 -16.27 2.53 -9.95
CA THR A 1 -15.41 1.88 -10.95
C THR A 1 -13.97 2.36 -10.80
N ARG A 2 -12.98 1.47 -10.95
CA ARG A 2 -11.57 1.84 -11.14
C ARG A 2 -11.23 1.65 -12.61
N GLU A 3 -11.19 2.72 -13.36
CA GLU A 3 -10.97 2.73 -14.82
C GLU A 3 -10.44 4.09 -15.28
N ALA A 4 -9.70 4.10 -16.36
CA ALA A 4 -9.12 5.33 -16.93
C ALA A 4 -10.14 6.20 -17.69
N GLY A 5 -11.40 5.83 -17.74
CA GLY A 5 -12.49 6.55 -18.38
C GLY A 5 -13.80 6.31 -17.64
N VAL A 6 -14.92 6.41 -18.35
CA VAL A 6 -16.27 6.29 -17.76
C VAL A 6 -17.10 5.16 -18.38
N ARG A 7 -16.51 4.31 -19.21
CA ARG A 7 -17.23 3.26 -19.94
C ARG A 7 -17.88 2.22 -19.04
N SER A 8 -17.20 1.80 -17.99
CA SER A 8 -17.76 0.85 -17.02
C SER A 8 -18.81 1.52 -16.15
N LEU A 9 -18.64 2.80 -15.81
CA LEU A 9 -19.64 3.59 -15.10
C LEU A 9 -20.93 3.68 -15.94
N GLU A 10 -20.84 4.04 -17.23
CA GLU A 10 -21.97 4.08 -18.15
C GLU A 10 -22.71 2.73 -18.21
N ARG A 11 -21.97 1.62 -18.35
CA ARG A 11 -22.56 0.27 -18.34
C ARG A 11 -23.27 -0.07 -17.04
N LEU A 12 -22.74 0.34 -15.89
CA LEU A 12 -23.38 0.11 -14.59
C LEU A 12 -24.64 0.96 -14.43
N VAL A 13 -24.59 2.22 -14.84
CA VAL A 13 -25.79 3.08 -14.88
C VAL A 13 -26.89 2.46 -15.76
N GLY A 14 -26.52 2.05 -16.97
CA GLY A 14 -27.46 1.37 -17.88
C GLY A 14 -28.02 0.06 -17.29
N ALA A 15 -27.22 -0.69 -16.54
CA ALA A 15 -27.68 -1.90 -15.84
C ALA A 15 -28.72 -1.59 -14.74
N VAL A 16 -28.50 -0.54 -13.97
CA VAL A 16 -29.46 -0.05 -12.97
C VAL A 16 -30.76 0.37 -13.64
N CYS A 17 -30.68 1.20 -14.68
CA CYS A 17 -31.87 1.65 -15.44
C CYS A 17 -32.69 0.47 -15.98
N ARG A 18 -32.06 -0.53 -16.59
CA ARG A 18 -32.77 -1.72 -17.09
C ARG A 18 -33.47 -2.50 -16.00
N LYS A 19 -32.84 -2.65 -14.82
CA LYS A 19 -33.47 -3.33 -13.66
C LYS A 19 -34.65 -2.54 -13.11
N VAL A 20 -34.54 -1.22 -13.00
CA VAL A 20 -35.63 -0.34 -12.59
C VAL A 20 -36.80 -0.42 -13.57
N VAL A 21 -36.54 -0.39 -14.90
CA VAL A 21 -37.61 -0.55 -15.91
C VAL A 21 -38.31 -1.91 -15.74
N LYS A 22 -37.56 -3.00 -15.52
CA LYS A 22 -38.13 -4.32 -15.27
C LYS A 22 -39.05 -4.33 -14.03
N GLU A 23 -38.66 -3.69 -12.94
CA GLU A 23 -39.50 -3.58 -11.74
C GLU A 23 -40.78 -2.77 -12.02
N ARG A 24 -40.66 -1.71 -12.83
CA ARG A 24 -41.79 -0.84 -13.21
C ARG A 24 -42.83 -1.53 -14.07
N ILE A 25 -42.50 -2.59 -14.78
CA ILE A 25 -43.48 -3.40 -15.54
C ILE A 25 -44.50 -4.04 -14.60
N HIS A 26 -44.05 -4.40 -13.36
CA HIS A 26 -44.89 -5.10 -12.37
C HIS A 26 -45.35 -4.20 -11.21
N SER A 27 -44.96 -2.93 -11.19
CA SER A 27 -45.28 -2.01 -10.10
C SER A 27 -45.30 -0.55 -10.57
N THR A 28 -46.26 0.21 -10.12
CA THR A 28 -46.36 1.66 -10.39
C THR A 28 -45.56 2.50 -9.39
N LYS A 29 -44.96 1.88 -8.37
CA LYS A 29 -44.20 2.59 -7.33
C LYS A 29 -42.96 3.26 -7.90
N LEU A 30 -42.72 4.50 -7.47
CA LEU A 30 -41.50 5.21 -7.82
C LEU A 30 -40.30 4.52 -7.15
N VAL A 31 -39.28 4.21 -7.95
CA VAL A 31 -38.02 3.60 -7.49
C VAL A 31 -36.99 4.70 -7.32
N THR A 32 -36.51 4.89 -6.10
CA THR A 32 -35.41 5.82 -5.81
C THR A 32 -34.13 5.04 -5.53
N ILE A 33 -33.09 5.29 -6.32
CA ILE A 33 -31.76 4.67 -6.15
C ILE A 33 -30.94 5.49 -5.15
N THR A 34 -30.43 4.82 -4.15
CA THR A 34 -29.64 5.42 -3.06
C THR A 34 -28.37 4.59 -2.81
N LYS A 35 -27.44 5.12 -2.01
CA LYS A 35 -26.27 4.37 -1.54
C LYS A 35 -26.61 3.10 -0.76
N LYS A 36 -27.80 3.04 -0.15
CA LYS A 36 -28.24 1.90 0.65
C LYS A 36 -28.74 0.73 -0.20
N ASN A 37 -29.45 1.01 -1.31
CA ASN A 37 -30.10 -0.01 -2.12
C ASN A 37 -29.39 -0.26 -3.46
N ILE A 38 -28.34 0.48 -3.82
CA ILE A 38 -27.62 0.28 -5.09
C ILE A 38 -27.05 -1.14 -5.24
N THR A 39 -26.71 -1.79 -4.12
CA THR A 39 -26.20 -3.17 -4.11
C THR A 39 -27.24 -4.20 -4.54
N ASP A 40 -28.53 -3.91 -4.43
CA ASP A 40 -29.61 -4.79 -4.89
C ASP A 40 -29.64 -4.83 -6.43
N TYR A 41 -29.22 -3.73 -7.05
CA TYR A 41 -29.14 -3.58 -8.51
C TYR A 41 -27.81 -4.04 -9.09
N LEU A 42 -26.68 -3.77 -8.42
CA LEU A 42 -25.34 -4.01 -8.97
C LEU A 42 -24.61 -5.19 -8.33
N GLY A 43 -25.18 -5.78 -7.27
CA GLY A 43 -24.53 -6.83 -6.49
C GLY A 43 -23.43 -6.28 -5.56
N ARG A 44 -22.58 -7.15 -5.05
CA ARG A 44 -21.52 -6.76 -4.10
C ARG A 44 -20.58 -5.73 -4.68
N ARG A 45 -20.19 -4.78 -3.85
CA ARG A 45 -19.17 -3.79 -4.20
C ARG A 45 -17.85 -4.46 -4.60
N ARG A 46 -17.39 -4.22 -5.82
CA ARG A 46 -16.15 -4.81 -6.38
C ARG A 46 -14.89 -4.15 -5.83
N PHE A 47 -14.94 -2.84 -5.64
CA PHE A 47 -13.80 -2.06 -5.15
C PHE A 47 -14.16 -1.47 -3.78
N LYS A 48 -13.40 -1.83 -2.78
CA LYS A 48 -13.49 -1.18 -1.46
C LYS A 48 -12.64 0.10 -1.50
N PRO A 49 -13.02 1.16 -0.78
CA PRO A 49 -12.09 2.27 -0.53
C PRO A 49 -10.83 1.71 0.14
N GLU A 50 -9.69 2.27 -0.18
CA GLU A 50 -8.50 2.01 0.63
C GLU A 50 -8.79 2.50 2.05
N THR A 51 -8.65 1.61 3.00
CA THR A 51 -8.78 1.98 4.42
C THR A 51 -7.40 2.40 4.91
N ILE A 52 -7.32 3.61 5.44
CA ILE A 52 -6.17 4.03 6.24
C ILE A 52 -6.11 3.10 7.47
N ASN A 53 -4.92 2.73 7.92
CA ASN A 53 -4.78 1.97 9.16
C ASN A 53 -5.50 2.73 10.28
N ALA A 54 -6.22 2.01 11.13
CA ALA A 54 -7.03 2.64 12.18
C ALA A 54 -6.17 3.25 13.30
N LYS A 55 -4.88 2.89 13.37
CA LYS A 55 -3.93 3.30 14.40
C LYS A 55 -2.50 3.30 13.86
N ASP A 56 -1.62 3.99 14.58
CA ASP A 56 -0.18 3.97 14.35
C ASP A 56 0.39 2.60 14.68
N GLU A 57 1.28 2.10 13.82
CA GLU A 57 1.83 0.75 13.95
C GLU A 57 3.35 0.73 13.78
N VAL A 58 4.00 -0.14 14.56
CA VAL A 58 5.44 -0.36 14.49
C VAL A 58 5.79 -1.21 13.27
N GLY A 59 6.79 -0.76 12.50
CA GLY A 59 7.26 -1.49 11.32
C GLY A 59 6.34 -1.45 10.12
N ILE A 60 5.29 -0.63 10.14
CA ILE A 60 4.37 -0.45 9.01
C ILE A 60 4.41 0.99 8.55
N CYS A 61 4.74 1.18 7.28
CA CYS A 61 4.77 2.50 6.62
C CYS A 61 4.02 2.47 5.29
N ARG A 62 3.40 3.58 4.92
CA ARG A 62 2.69 3.70 3.64
C ARG A 62 3.52 4.44 2.62
N GLY A 63 3.71 3.79 1.48
CA GLY A 63 4.20 4.41 0.26
C GLY A 63 3.08 4.89 -0.65
N LEU A 64 3.45 5.67 -1.64
CA LEU A 64 2.58 6.12 -2.70
C LEU A 64 2.98 5.45 -4.01
N ALA A 65 2.00 4.98 -4.75
CA ALA A 65 2.18 4.41 -6.08
C ALA A 65 1.14 4.99 -7.04
N TRP A 66 1.44 4.97 -8.32
CA TRP A 66 0.49 5.33 -9.35
C TRP A 66 0.18 4.14 -10.25
N THR A 67 -1.01 4.12 -10.79
CA THR A 67 -1.48 3.11 -11.74
C THR A 67 -2.17 3.79 -12.92
N SER A 68 -2.44 3.06 -13.99
CA SER A 68 -3.20 3.57 -15.14
C SER A 68 -4.60 4.10 -14.77
N VAL A 69 -5.08 3.82 -13.58
CA VAL A 69 -6.41 4.22 -13.09
C VAL A 69 -6.36 5.18 -11.89
N GLY A 70 -5.18 5.73 -11.60
CA GLY A 70 -4.99 6.74 -10.54
C GLY A 70 -3.97 6.32 -9.49
N GLY A 71 -3.79 7.16 -8.47
CA GLY A 71 -2.93 6.90 -7.33
C GLY A 71 -3.50 5.83 -6.38
N CYS A 72 -2.60 5.11 -5.73
CA CYS A 72 -2.93 4.19 -4.65
C CYS A 72 -1.86 4.24 -3.56
N THR A 73 -2.16 3.72 -2.39
CA THR A 73 -1.18 3.54 -1.33
C THR A 73 -0.61 2.12 -1.39
N LEU A 74 0.63 1.98 -0.92
CA LEU A 74 1.37 0.74 -0.84
C LEU A 74 1.81 0.54 0.60
N SER A 75 1.39 -0.55 1.23
CA SER A 75 1.88 -0.89 2.58
C SER A 75 3.27 -1.52 2.48
N VAL A 76 4.16 -1.10 3.36
CA VAL A 76 5.47 -1.73 3.59
C VAL A 76 5.49 -2.21 5.02
N GLU A 77 5.68 -3.50 5.21
CA GLU A 77 5.66 -4.17 6.50
C GLU A 77 7.05 -4.75 6.82
N VAL A 78 7.56 -4.49 8.00
CA VAL A 78 8.90 -4.94 8.43
C VAL A 78 8.82 -5.73 9.72
N ASN A 79 9.43 -6.90 9.70
CA ASN A 79 9.67 -7.72 10.89
C ASN A 79 11.17 -7.85 11.17
N ILE A 80 11.50 -7.75 12.45
CA ILE A 80 12.84 -7.97 12.99
C ILE A 80 12.85 -9.30 13.72
N LEU A 81 13.75 -10.19 13.34
CA LEU A 81 13.82 -11.56 13.82
C LEU A 81 15.22 -11.86 14.35
N LYS A 82 15.34 -12.76 15.31
CA LYS A 82 16.66 -13.33 15.66
C LYS A 82 17.14 -14.19 14.50
N GLY A 83 18.38 -14.00 14.07
CA GLY A 83 18.88 -14.67 12.88
C GLY A 83 20.41 -14.60 12.75
N LYS A 84 20.88 -14.54 11.52
CA LYS A 84 22.30 -14.54 11.14
C LYS A 84 22.65 -13.34 10.25
N GLY A 85 21.96 -12.23 10.42
CA GLY A 85 22.17 -11.02 9.63
C GLY A 85 21.59 -11.12 8.21
N ASN A 86 20.57 -11.94 7.99
CA ASN A 86 19.95 -12.06 6.67
C ASN A 86 18.95 -10.93 6.44
N PHE A 87 18.92 -10.46 5.20
CA PHE A 87 18.00 -9.43 4.76
C PHE A 87 17.15 -9.97 3.62
N LYS A 88 15.83 -9.89 3.76
CA LYS A 88 14.88 -10.46 2.80
C LYS A 88 13.79 -9.47 2.46
N ILE A 89 13.49 -9.35 1.16
CA ILE A 89 12.31 -8.64 0.68
C ILE A 89 11.38 -9.60 -0.07
N THR A 90 10.08 -9.46 0.14
CA THR A 90 9.04 -10.25 -0.52
C THR A 90 7.88 -9.38 -0.95
N GLY A 91 7.05 -9.85 -1.88
CA GLY A 91 5.87 -9.12 -2.38
C GLY A 91 5.88 -8.89 -3.89
N ASN A 92 6.58 -9.74 -4.65
CA ASN A 92 6.71 -9.61 -6.11
C ASN A 92 7.33 -8.27 -6.52
N VAL A 93 8.49 -7.97 -5.91
CA VAL A 93 9.27 -6.77 -6.15
C VAL A 93 10.29 -6.98 -7.25
N GLY A 94 10.53 -5.96 -8.06
CA GLY A 94 11.54 -5.96 -9.10
C GLY A 94 12.93 -5.54 -8.61
N LYS A 95 13.91 -5.65 -9.49
CA LYS A 95 15.33 -5.41 -9.16
C LYS A 95 15.62 -3.98 -8.69
N VAL A 96 14.98 -2.97 -9.28
CA VAL A 96 15.20 -1.57 -8.91
C VAL A 96 14.71 -1.33 -7.48
N MET A 97 13.61 -1.95 -7.09
CA MET A 97 13.11 -1.86 -5.71
C MET A 97 14.01 -2.62 -4.72
N GLU A 98 14.61 -3.75 -5.14
CA GLU A 98 15.64 -4.44 -4.34
C GLU A 98 16.90 -3.60 -4.13
N GLU A 99 17.36 -2.90 -5.17
CA GLU A 99 18.49 -1.96 -5.06
C GLU A 99 18.17 -0.80 -4.12
N SER A 100 16.97 -0.24 -4.22
CA SER A 100 16.49 0.82 -3.33
C SER A 100 16.43 0.37 -1.87
N TYR A 101 15.99 -0.87 -1.63
CA TYR A 101 16.02 -1.49 -0.32
C TYR A 101 17.46 -1.61 0.23
N ASN A 102 18.40 -2.09 -0.59
CA ASN A 102 19.80 -2.23 -0.19
C ASN A 102 20.45 -0.87 0.12
N ALA A 103 20.11 0.17 -0.64
CA ALA A 103 20.57 1.53 -0.36
C ALA A 103 20.03 2.05 0.97
N ALA A 104 18.75 1.86 1.25
CA ALA A 104 18.11 2.22 2.51
C ALA A 104 18.75 1.50 3.71
N LEU A 105 18.97 0.20 3.58
CA LEU A 105 19.63 -0.61 4.61
C LEU A 105 21.07 -0.17 4.87
N SER A 106 21.83 0.10 3.80
CA SER A 106 23.22 0.58 3.91
C SER A 106 23.28 1.92 4.66
N TYR A 107 22.34 2.83 4.37
CA TYR A 107 22.21 4.10 5.08
C TYR A 107 21.91 3.89 6.57
N ILE A 108 20.96 3.03 6.89
CA ILE A 108 20.59 2.75 8.31
C ILE A 108 21.75 2.15 9.07
N ARG A 109 22.47 1.18 8.49
CA ARG A 109 23.64 0.56 9.13
C ARG A 109 24.76 1.54 9.37
N ALA A 110 25.04 2.42 8.41
CA ALA A 110 26.09 3.42 8.50
C ALA A 110 25.79 4.53 9.53
N ASN A 111 24.51 4.78 9.80
CA ASN A 111 24.07 5.86 10.69
C ASN A 111 23.23 5.35 11.87
N ALA A 112 23.44 4.09 12.27
CA ALA A 112 22.64 3.43 13.31
C ALA A 112 22.62 4.22 14.63
N GLU A 113 23.77 4.71 15.06
CA GLU A 113 23.92 5.51 16.28
C GLU A 113 23.11 6.81 16.21
N GLU A 114 23.26 7.58 15.11
CA GLU A 114 22.54 8.84 14.89
C GLU A 114 21.02 8.63 14.81
N LEU A 115 20.61 7.54 14.17
CA LEU A 115 19.20 7.15 14.07
C LEU A 115 18.65 6.58 15.38
N GLY A 116 19.51 6.30 16.37
CA GLY A 116 19.17 5.66 17.63
C GLY A 116 18.68 4.22 17.42
N VAL A 117 19.26 3.51 16.46
CA VAL A 117 19.02 2.08 16.18
C VAL A 117 20.05 1.27 16.96
N ASP A 118 19.59 0.56 17.97
CA ASP A 118 20.41 -0.30 18.83
C ASP A 118 20.03 -1.77 18.58
N ILE A 119 20.56 -2.34 17.49
CA ILE A 119 20.40 -3.76 17.15
C ILE A 119 21.75 -4.36 16.73
N ASP A 120 21.93 -5.64 17.04
CA ASP A 120 23.03 -6.43 16.50
C ASP A 120 22.67 -6.94 15.10
N PHE A 121 23.21 -6.28 14.09
CA PHE A 121 22.97 -6.62 12.68
C PHE A 121 23.50 -8.01 12.28
N GLU A 122 24.47 -8.56 12.99
CA GLU A 122 25.03 -9.89 12.69
C GLU A 122 24.13 -11.02 13.18
N HIS A 123 23.35 -10.76 14.24
CA HIS A 123 22.41 -11.73 14.81
C HIS A 123 20.94 -11.35 14.62
N THR A 124 20.67 -10.43 13.70
CA THR A 124 19.31 -9.95 13.43
C THR A 124 18.96 -10.07 11.96
N ASP A 125 17.93 -10.85 11.67
CA ASP A 125 17.34 -10.91 10.34
C ASP A 125 16.26 -9.83 10.18
N VAL A 126 16.23 -9.18 9.01
CA VAL A 126 15.22 -8.19 8.65
C VAL A 126 14.42 -8.71 7.47
N HIS A 127 13.11 -8.81 7.62
CA HIS A 127 12.21 -9.21 6.56
C HIS A 127 11.25 -8.06 6.23
N ILE A 128 11.34 -7.57 5.00
CA ILE A 128 10.36 -6.63 4.44
C ILE A 128 9.36 -7.41 3.60
N HIS A 129 8.09 -7.10 3.80
CA HIS A 129 7.01 -7.61 2.97
C HIS A 129 6.19 -6.46 2.40
N ILE A 130 5.93 -6.51 1.09
CA ILE A 130 5.04 -5.58 0.42
C ILE A 130 3.84 -6.39 -0.07
N PRO A 131 2.66 -6.26 0.60
CA PRO A 131 1.46 -7.03 0.26
C PRO A 131 1.01 -6.91 -1.19
N GLU A 132 0.02 -7.70 -1.57
CA GLU A 132 -0.49 -7.81 -2.94
C GLU A 132 0.52 -8.41 -3.93
N GLY A 133 1.10 -9.57 -3.58
CA GLY A 133 2.12 -10.27 -4.38
C GLY A 133 1.68 -10.67 -5.80
N ALA A 134 0.39 -10.65 -6.11
CA ALA A 134 -0.11 -10.85 -7.47
C ALA A 134 0.20 -9.67 -8.41
N THR A 135 0.46 -8.48 -7.87
CA THR A 135 0.79 -7.27 -8.64
C THR A 135 2.29 -7.04 -8.60
N PRO A 136 3.00 -7.07 -9.74
CA PRO A 136 4.41 -6.71 -9.80
C PRO A 136 4.61 -5.25 -9.34
N LYS A 137 5.66 -5.03 -8.55
CA LYS A 137 6.03 -3.72 -8.04
C LYS A 137 7.51 -3.48 -8.31
N ASP A 138 7.84 -2.33 -8.86
CA ASP A 138 9.23 -1.96 -9.10
C ASP A 138 9.41 -0.45 -9.03
N GLY A 139 10.65 0.00 -8.90
CA GLY A 139 11.02 1.41 -8.86
C GLY A 139 11.70 1.82 -7.55
N PRO A 140 12.47 2.92 -7.56
CA PRO A 140 13.26 3.38 -6.43
C PRO A 140 12.46 4.20 -5.41
N SER A 141 11.28 4.70 -5.78
CA SER A 141 10.50 5.67 -5.00
C SER A 141 9.94 5.16 -3.66
N ALA A 142 10.01 3.85 -3.40
CA ALA A 142 9.67 3.26 -2.10
C ALA A 142 10.82 3.30 -1.08
N GLY A 143 11.99 3.82 -1.45
CA GLY A 143 13.20 3.80 -0.62
C GLY A 143 13.00 4.44 0.75
N ILE A 144 12.47 5.66 0.80
CA ILE A 144 12.21 6.34 2.09
C ILE A 144 11.14 5.61 2.92
N THR A 145 10.13 5.02 2.26
CA THR A 145 9.10 4.25 2.93
C THR A 145 9.69 3.01 3.60
N MET A 146 10.54 2.29 2.89
CA MET A 146 11.24 1.10 3.41
C MET A 146 12.21 1.48 4.53
N ALA A 147 13.00 2.55 4.38
CA ALA A 147 13.88 3.04 5.44
C ALA A 147 13.11 3.39 6.70
N THR A 148 12.02 4.13 6.58
CA THR A 148 11.17 4.53 7.71
C THR A 148 10.56 3.31 8.42
N ALA A 149 10.04 2.34 7.66
CA ALA A 149 9.47 1.11 8.22
C ALA A 149 10.54 0.27 8.94
N MET A 150 11.75 0.17 8.38
CA MET A 150 12.89 -0.52 9.02
C MET A 150 13.30 0.15 10.33
N VAL A 151 13.53 1.45 10.34
CA VAL A 151 13.90 2.20 11.55
C VAL A 151 12.80 2.10 12.59
N SER A 152 11.55 2.21 12.20
CA SER A 152 10.39 2.02 13.08
C SER A 152 10.41 0.64 13.75
N ALA A 153 10.61 -0.42 12.99
CA ALA A 153 10.66 -1.79 13.48
C ALA A 153 11.85 -2.01 14.43
N MET A 154 13.04 -1.49 14.09
CA MET A 154 14.26 -1.60 14.88
C MET A 154 14.18 -0.85 16.21
N LYS A 155 13.58 0.35 16.18
CA LYS A 155 13.41 1.20 17.38
C LYS A 155 12.14 0.87 18.17
N LYS A 156 11.23 0.07 17.61
CA LYS A 156 9.89 -0.19 18.17
C LYS A 156 9.07 1.10 18.38
N VAL A 157 9.25 2.07 17.50
CA VAL A 157 8.51 3.34 17.49
C VAL A 157 7.48 3.30 16.36
N PRO A 158 6.20 3.52 16.64
CA PRO A 158 5.16 3.43 15.62
C PRO A 158 5.28 4.54 14.58
N VAL A 159 4.93 4.23 13.33
CA VAL A 159 4.74 5.21 12.25
C VAL A 159 3.30 5.70 12.29
N ARG A 160 3.09 6.99 12.09
CA ARG A 160 1.76 7.60 12.01
C ARG A 160 0.96 6.99 10.86
N SER A 161 -0.27 6.61 11.15
CA SER A 161 -1.19 5.97 10.20
C SER A 161 -1.75 6.91 9.13
N ASP A 162 -1.71 8.22 9.38
CA ASP A 162 -2.21 9.28 8.50
C ASP A 162 -1.14 9.87 7.56
N ILE A 163 0.07 9.29 7.55
CA ILE A 163 1.18 9.71 6.68
C ILE A 163 1.43 8.65 5.61
N ALA A 164 1.67 9.10 4.39
CA ALA A 164 2.24 8.31 3.31
C ALA A 164 3.40 9.08 2.68
N MET A 165 4.39 8.37 2.18
CA MET A 165 5.60 8.98 1.65
C MET A 165 6.05 8.32 0.35
N THR A 166 6.84 9.04 -0.43
CA THR A 166 7.48 8.56 -1.64
C THR A 166 8.81 9.27 -1.82
N GLY A 167 9.80 8.58 -2.36
CA GLY A 167 11.10 9.12 -2.67
C GLY A 167 12.16 8.04 -2.67
N GLU A 168 13.12 8.19 -3.56
CA GLU A 168 14.34 7.41 -3.55
C GLU A 168 15.25 7.89 -2.41
N ILE A 169 15.89 6.97 -1.70
CA ILE A 169 16.89 7.31 -0.68
C ILE A 169 18.27 6.90 -1.16
N SER A 170 19.22 7.82 -1.09
CA SER A 170 20.62 7.51 -1.36
C SER A 170 21.28 6.87 -0.13
N ILE A 171 22.43 6.22 -0.33
CA ILE A 171 23.26 5.66 0.76
C ILE A 171 23.79 6.73 1.75
N ARG A 172 23.60 8.02 1.44
CA ARG A 172 23.94 9.16 2.31
C ARG A 172 22.70 9.79 2.97
N GLY A 173 21.53 9.17 2.82
CA GLY A 173 20.28 9.65 3.42
C GLY A 173 19.59 10.80 2.68
N LYS A 174 20.08 11.19 1.50
CA LYS A 174 19.38 12.19 0.68
C LYS A 174 18.15 11.56 0.05
N VAL A 175 17.00 12.19 0.23
CA VAL A 175 15.75 11.81 -0.42
C VAL A 175 15.58 12.62 -1.70
N MET A 176 15.22 11.94 -2.79
CA MET A 176 15.04 12.51 -4.13
C MET A 176 13.65 12.19 -4.69
#